data_1346d6d4aad57898aee43367ce9650e4
#
_entry.id   1346d6d4aad57898aee43367ce9650e4
#
_cell.length_a   1.000
_cell.length_b   1.000
_cell.length_c   1.000
_cell.angle_alpha   90.00
_cell.angle_beta   90.00
_cell.angle_gamma   90.00
#
_symmetry.space_group_name_H-M   'P 1'
#
loop_
_entity.id
_entity.type
_entity.pdbx_description
1 polymer ?
#
loop_
_entity_poly.entity_id
_entity_poly.type
_entity_poly.pdbx_seq_one_letter_code
_entity_poly.pdbx_strand_id
1 'polypeptide(L)'
;MMKVQEMIKQYLEDVYVTKTHATYNFYYCHLMYVKNYLDTVSIYNSDEITMKVIKDYIIHEHKNSVSNATINKRILAIKQIYKFFNIDNEILQLKKLREERVTFNALSRYELNLLKNYILTDKLSLKNRCVMSVLIDTGVRVNELLNIKINNININSKTIYLEVTKTKEHRIVPFTDFTASLLKDYIKLVGLKNGILFKLTASGLASLFAKIKKELGFNDFHPHMLRHTLASNLHSKGLPIVMIQKIMGHHNLSTTERYIHFDLDDLVNSYNSIMNLSI
;
A
#
# COMPACT_ATOMS: atom_id res chain seq x y z
N MET A 1 39.37 -0.73 -0.63
CA MET A 1 38.76 -0.77 -1.98
C MET A 1 37.96 -2.04 -2.11
N MET A 2 36.65 -1.95 -2.27
CA MET A 2 35.76 -3.12 -2.39
C MET A 2 35.08 -3.11 -3.75
N LYS A 3 34.87 -4.29 -4.35
CA LYS A 3 34.09 -4.40 -5.57
C LYS A 3 32.62 -4.13 -5.29
N VAL A 4 31.98 -3.31 -6.12
CA VAL A 4 30.54 -2.94 -5.96
C VAL A 4 29.65 -4.19 -5.92
N GLN A 5 29.94 -5.19 -6.77
CA GLN A 5 29.20 -6.45 -6.80
C GLN A 5 29.28 -7.21 -5.46
N GLU A 6 30.45 -7.22 -4.83
CA GLU A 6 30.65 -7.88 -3.54
C GLU A 6 29.92 -7.14 -2.41
N MET A 7 29.98 -5.79 -2.43
CA MET A 7 29.24 -4.96 -1.46
C MET A 7 27.73 -5.21 -1.58
N ILE A 8 27.20 -5.24 -2.80
CA ILE A 8 25.76 -5.51 -3.03
C ILE A 8 25.41 -6.90 -2.49
N LYS A 9 26.22 -7.92 -2.78
CA LYS A 9 25.97 -9.30 -2.35
C LYS A 9 25.92 -9.38 -0.82
N GLN A 10 26.95 -8.91 -0.11
CA GLN A 10 27.03 -8.96 1.34
C GLN A 10 25.91 -8.16 2.02
N TYR A 11 25.59 -6.98 1.49
CA TYR A 11 24.47 -6.18 2.00
C TYR A 11 23.13 -6.88 1.82
N LEU A 12 22.89 -7.50 0.68
CA LEU A 12 21.65 -8.24 0.42
C LEU A 12 21.54 -9.51 1.26
N GLU A 13 22.65 -10.19 1.56
CA GLU A 13 22.68 -11.32 2.49
C GLU A 13 22.28 -10.88 3.91
N ASP A 14 22.82 -9.75 4.40
CA ASP A 14 22.42 -9.19 5.70
C ASP A 14 20.93 -8.81 5.71
N VAL A 15 20.47 -8.10 4.68
CA VAL A 15 19.06 -7.70 4.57
C VAL A 15 18.14 -8.92 4.50
N TYR A 16 18.55 -10.01 3.83
CA TYR A 16 17.77 -11.23 3.75
C TYR A 16 17.56 -11.88 5.13
N VAL A 17 18.59 -11.86 5.96
CA VAL A 17 18.56 -12.45 7.31
C VAL A 17 17.87 -11.52 8.32
N THR A 18 18.10 -10.20 8.22
CA THR A 18 17.68 -9.24 9.27
C THR A 18 16.35 -8.52 8.99
N LYS A 19 15.88 -8.53 7.76
CA LYS A 19 14.70 -7.75 7.33
C LYS A 19 13.60 -8.64 6.72
N THR A 20 12.48 -8.02 6.37
CA THR A 20 11.39 -8.71 5.69
C THR A 20 11.73 -8.99 4.24
N HIS A 21 11.14 -10.04 3.66
CA HIS A 21 11.30 -10.37 2.24
C HIS A 21 10.91 -9.19 1.31
N ALA A 22 9.91 -8.39 1.68
CA ALA A 22 9.56 -7.18 0.93
C ALA A 22 10.69 -6.13 0.94
N THR A 23 11.38 -5.99 2.07
CA THR A 23 12.55 -5.09 2.19
C THR A 23 13.73 -5.61 1.37
N TYR A 24 13.97 -6.92 1.39
CA TYR A 24 14.98 -7.55 0.54
C TYR A 24 14.69 -7.28 -0.95
N ASN A 25 13.47 -7.56 -1.41
CA ASN A 25 13.09 -7.33 -2.81
C ASN A 25 13.22 -5.85 -3.21
N PHE A 26 12.89 -4.93 -2.31
CA PHE A 26 13.08 -3.49 -2.55
C PHE A 26 14.55 -3.17 -2.83
N TYR A 27 15.46 -3.59 -1.95
CA TYR A 27 16.89 -3.31 -2.16
C TYR A 27 17.45 -4.07 -3.35
N TYR A 28 17.11 -5.33 -3.50
CA TYR A 28 17.54 -6.12 -4.65
C TYR A 28 17.20 -5.45 -5.98
N CYS A 29 15.93 -5.12 -6.21
CA CYS A 29 15.50 -4.47 -7.44
C CYS A 29 16.26 -3.16 -7.69
N HIS A 30 16.28 -2.28 -6.70
CA HIS A 30 16.86 -0.95 -6.87
C HIS A 30 18.38 -0.97 -7.04
N LEU A 31 19.09 -1.88 -6.36
CA LEU A 31 20.53 -2.05 -6.50
C LEU A 31 20.92 -2.66 -7.84
N MET A 32 20.12 -3.61 -8.37
CA MET A 32 20.40 -4.17 -9.68
C MET A 32 20.31 -3.12 -10.79
N TYR A 33 19.37 -2.19 -10.73
CA TYR A 33 19.30 -1.08 -11.69
C TYR A 33 20.57 -0.20 -11.64
N VAL A 34 21.02 0.16 -10.44
CA VAL A 34 22.27 0.94 -10.30
C VAL A 34 23.49 0.15 -10.79
N LYS A 35 23.59 -1.13 -10.39
CA LYS A 35 24.68 -2.02 -10.81
C LYS A 35 24.75 -2.11 -12.34
N ASN A 36 23.63 -2.37 -13.00
CA ASN A 36 23.59 -2.49 -14.45
C ASN A 36 24.11 -1.20 -15.13
N TYR A 37 23.74 -0.02 -14.64
CA TYR A 37 24.30 1.23 -15.16
C TYR A 37 25.81 1.31 -14.94
N LEU A 38 26.30 1.00 -13.73
CA LEU A 38 27.73 1.05 -13.41
C LEU A 38 28.53 0.09 -14.31
N ASP A 39 27.99 -1.08 -14.62
CA ASP A 39 28.58 -2.03 -15.56
C ASP A 39 28.69 -1.42 -16.98
N THR A 40 27.70 -0.65 -17.44
CA THR A 40 27.76 0.01 -18.78
C THR A 40 28.82 1.07 -18.88
N VAL A 41 29.21 1.68 -17.76
CA VAL A 41 30.26 2.70 -17.71
C VAL A 41 31.59 2.19 -17.13
N SER A 42 31.71 0.84 -17.01
CA SER A 42 32.91 0.14 -16.55
C SER A 42 33.41 0.55 -15.16
N ILE A 43 32.48 0.85 -14.25
CA ILE A 43 32.75 1.18 -12.84
C ILE A 43 32.47 -0.04 -11.97
N TYR A 44 33.53 -0.57 -11.36
CA TYR A 44 33.46 -1.84 -10.61
C TYR A 44 33.85 -1.70 -9.14
N ASN A 45 34.49 -0.61 -8.75
CA ASN A 45 34.99 -0.39 -7.39
C ASN A 45 34.22 0.72 -6.68
N SER A 46 34.11 0.62 -5.37
CA SER A 46 33.33 1.56 -4.56
C SER A 46 33.84 3.00 -4.57
N ASP A 47 35.14 3.20 -4.67
CA ASP A 47 35.81 4.50 -4.72
C ASP A 47 35.67 5.22 -6.08
N GLU A 48 35.36 4.47 -7.14
CA GLU A 48 35.06 5.01 -8.47
C GLU A 48 33.66 5.65 -8.53
N ILE A 49 32.77 5.35 -7.57
CA ILE A 49 31.41 5.93 -7.51
C ILE A 49 31.49 7.33 -6.89
N THR A 50 31.82 8.29 -7.72
CA THR A 50 31.91 9.70 -7.38
C THR A 50 30.56 10.41 -7.54
N MET A 51 30.45 11.63 -7.01
CA MET A 51 29.28 12.48 -7.23
C MET A 51 29.00 12.73 -8.73
N LYS A 52 30.06 12.79 -9.56
CA LYS A 52 29.92 12.91 -11.00
C LYS A 52 29.22 11.70 -11.59
N VAL A 53 29.66 10.50 -11.26
CA VAL A 53 29.05 9.23 -11.72
C VAL A 53 27.58 9.17 -11.35
N ILE A 54 27.22 9.59 -10.14
CA ILE A 54 25.81 9.59 -9.72
C ILE A 54 24.98 10.65 -10.44
N LYS A 55 25.55 11.83 -10.72
CA LYS A 55 24.87 12.82 -11.56
C LYS A 55 24.64 12.32 -12.98
N ASP A 56 25.64 11.66 -13.58
CA ASP A 56 25.51 11.05 -14.90
C ASP A 56 24.47 9.92 -14.90
N TYR A 57 24.41 9.11 -13.83
CA TYR A 57 23.35 8.13 -13.62
C TYR A 57 21.96 8.78 -13.57
N ILE A 58 21.78 9.86 -12.83
CA ILE A 58 20.50 10.58 -12.75
C ILE A 58 20.09 11.08 -14.13
N ILE A 59 21.05 11.65 -14.92
CA ILE A 59 20.78 12.12 -16.28
C ILE A 59 20.38 10.95 -17.19
N HIS A 60 21.07 9.82 -17.07
CA HIS A 60 20.73 8.58 -17.81
C HIS A 60 19.30 8.13 -17.51
N GLU A 61 18.90 8.08 -16.23
CA GLU A 61 17.57 7.68 -15.81
C GLU A 61 16.48 8.65 -16.32
N HIS A 62 16.75 9.95 -16.30
CA HIS A 62 15.83 10.95 -16.85
C HIS A 62 15.63 10.78 -18.37
N LYS A 63 16.69 10.46 -19.11
CA LYS A 63 16.60 10.16 -20.56
C LYS A 63 15.71 8.93 -20.81
N ASN A 64 15.68 7.98 -19.87
CA ASN A 64 14.81 6.81 -19.91
C ASN A 64 13.41 7.06 -19.28
N SER A 65 13.04 8.33 -19.05
CA SER A 65 11.74 8.73 -18.50
C SER A 65 11.44 8.15 -17.11
N VAL A 66 12.47 7.85 -16.31
CA VAL A 66 12.30 7.36 -14.94
C VAL A 66 11.98 8.53 -14.01
N SER A 67 10.94 8.40 -13.19
CA SER A 67 10.52 9.44 -12.25
C SER A 67 11.54 9.69 -11.14
N ASN A 68 11.61 10.95 -10.65
CA ASN A 68 12.46 11.33 -9.51
C ASN A 68 12.20 10.49 -8.26
N ALA A 69 10.95 10.08 -8.02
CA ALA A 69 10.60 9.20 -6.92
C ALA A 69 11.29 7.82 -7.02
N THR A 70 11.39 7.27 -8.23
CA THR A 70 12.08 5.99 -8.48
C THR A 70 13.61 6.17 -8.39
N ILE A 71 14.16 7.23 -8.96
CA ILE A 71 15.60 7.55 -8.89
C ILE A 71 16.02 7.73 -7.43
N ASN A 72 15.24 8.45 -6.63
CA ASN A 72 15.49 8.63 -5.20
C ASN A 72 15.57 7.31 -4.43
N LYS A 73 14.71 6.34 -4.76
CA LYS A 73 14.74 4.99 -4.15
C LYS A 73 16.02 4.25 -4.50
N ARG A 74 16.50 4.36 -5.76
CA ARG A 74 17.74 3.74 -6.21
C ARG A 74 18.97 4.38 -5.55
N ILE A 75 18.97 5.72 -5.44
CA ILE A 75 20.02 6.46 -4.71
C ILE A 75 20.00 6.10 -3.21
N LEU A 76 18.81 5.98 -2.62
CA LEU A 76 18.70 5.54 -1.23
C LEU A 76 19.31 4.16 -1.04
N ALA A 77 19.05 3.23 -1.96
CA ALA A 77 19.57 1.86 -1.84
C ALA A 77 21.10 1.83 -1.86
N ILE A 78 21.75 2.58 -2.76
CA ILE A 78 23.22 2.63 -2.79
C ILE A 78 23.81 3.35 -1.58
N LYS A 79 23.17 4.42 -1.08
CA LYS A 79 23.59 5.08 0.16
C LYS A 79 23.55 4.13 1.36
N GLN A 80 22.58 3.22 1.43
CA GLN A 80 22.50 2.24 2.51
C GLN A 80 23.67 1.26 2.49
N ILE A 81 24.17 0.88 1.32
CA ILE A 81 25.39 0.06 1.20
C ILE A 81 26.59 0.78 1.82
N TYR A 82 26.84 2.04 1.42
CA TYR A 82 27.96 2.80 1.98
C TYR A 82 27.86 2.94 3.51
N LYS A 83 26.65 3.18 4.03
CA LYS A 83 26.42 3.22 5.48
C LYS A 83 26.65 1.86 6.15
N PHE A 84 26.24 0.77 5.52
CA PHE A 84 26.42 -0.59 6.05
C PHE A 84 27.90 -0.93 6.21
N PHE A 85 28.74 -0.54 5.26
CA PHE A 85 30.17 -0.78 5.31
C PHE A 85 30.95 0.32 6.06
N ASN A 86 30.29 1.35 6.60
CA ASN A 86 30.90 2.53 7.22
C ASN A 86 31.92 3.21 6.30
N ILE A 87 31.67 3.22 5.00
CA ILE A 87 32.52 3.90 4.00
C ILE A 87 32.02 5.33 3.84
N ASP A 88 32.89 6.30 4.14
CA ASP A 88 32.60 7.69 3.83
C ASP A 88 32.70 7.93 2.32
N ASN A 89 31.65 8.51 1.76
CA ASN A 89 31.56 8.84 0.34
C ASN A 89 30.65 10.05 0.15
N GLU A 90 31.03 10.94 -0.75
CA GLU A 90 30.29 12.16 -1.05
C GLU A 90 28.82 11.93 -1.48
N ILE A 91 28.49 10.73 -2.00
CA ILE A 91 27.12 10.34 -2.34
C ILE A 91 26.17 10.44 -1.13
N LEU A 92 26.66 10.24 0.09
CA LEU A 92 25.86 10.32 1.31
C LEU A 92 25.25 11.70 1.50
N GLN A 93 25.94 12.75 1.02
CA GLN A 93 25.51 14.16 1.10
C GLN A 93 24.53 14.56 -0.01
N LEU A 94 24.33 13.73 -1.05
CA LEU A 94 23.41 14.05 -2.14
C LEU A 94 21.99 14.28 -1.61
N LYS A 95 21.43 15.44 -1.87
CA LYS A 95 20.05 15.76 -1.49
C LYS A 95 19.06 14.97 -2.36
N LYS A 96 17.92 14.67 -1.79
CA LYS A 96 16.81 14.04 -2.50
C LYS A 96 16.37 14.93 -3.68
N LEU A 97 16.17 14.33 -4.87
CA LEU A 97 15.59 15.02 -6.01
C LEU A 97 14.16 15.46 -5.69
N ARG A 98 13.77 16.63 -6.16
CA ARG A 98 12.40 17.13 -6.00
C ARG A 98 11.43 16.19 -6.70
N GLU A 99 10.52 15.61 -5.93
CA GLU A 99 9.44 14.79 -6.48
C GLU A 99 8.24 15.67 -6.84
N GLU A 100 7.63 15.37 -7.97
CA GLU A 100 6.33 15.93 -8.27
C GLU A 100 5.31 15.44 -7.24
N ARG A 101 4.42 16.33 -6.82
CA ARG A 101 3.33 15.93 -5.94
C ARG A 101 2.42 15.00 -6.72
N VAL A 102 2.44 13.74 -6.37
CA VAL A 102 1.46 12.78 -6.89
C VAL A 102 0.09 13.23 -6.35
N THR A 103 -0.76 13.72 -7.23
CA THR A 103 -2.18 13.87 -6.90
C THR A 103 -2.76 12.47 -6.78
N PHE A 104 -3.20 12.11 -5.58
CA PHE A 104 -3.85 10.82 -5.38
C PHE A 104 -5.23 10.86 -6.06
N ASN A 105 -5.37 10.10 -7.13
CA ASN A 105 -6.64 9.99 -7.82
C ASN A 105 -7.61 9.17 -6.98
N ALA A 106 -8.72 9.79 -6.60
CA ALA A 106 -9.89 9.10 -6.06
C ALA A 106 -10.87 8.84 -7.21
N LEU A 107 -11.68 7.80 -7.09
CA LEU A 107 -12.80 7.61 -8.02
C LEU A 107 -13.77 8.79 -7.88
N SER A 108 -14.23 9.30 -9.00
CA SER A 108 -15.36 10.22 -9.04
C SER A 108 -16.61 9.53 -8.48
N ARG A 109 -17.62 10.34 -8.11
CA ARG A 109 -18.91 9.80 -7.66
C ARG A 109 -19.56 8.89 -8.71
N TYR A 110 -19.43 9.25 -9.99
CA TYR A 110 -19.92 8.44 -11.09
C TYR A 110 -19.21 7.08 -11.18
N GLU A 111 -17.89 7.07 -11.18
CA GLU A 111 -17.09 5.84 -11.23
C GLU A 111 -17.32 4.93 -10.03
N LEU A 112 -17.47 5.50 -8.83
CA LEU A 112 -17.79 4.73 -7.64
C LEU A 112 -19.16 4.07 -7.73
N ASN A 113 -20.17 4.78 -8.28
CA ASN A 113 -21.51 4.22 -8.51
C ASN A 113 -21.49 3.13 -9.59
N LEU A 114 -20.73 3.30 -10.67
CA LEU A 114 -20.51 2.24 -11.66
C LEU A 114 -19.92 0.99 -11.02
N LEU A 115 -18.90 1.16 -10.19
CA LEU A 115 -18.26 0.04 -9.48
C LEU A 115 -19.25 -0.66 -8.54
N LYS A 116 -20.02 0.10 -7.74
CA LYS A 116 -21.04 -0.46 -6.85
C LYS A 116 -22.07 -1.26 -7.63
N ASN A 117 -22.60 -0.71 -8.70
CA ASN A 117 -23.58 -1.41 -9.56
C ASN A 117 -22.96 -2.68 -10.16
N TYR A 118 -21.70 -2.64 -10.60
CA TYR A 118 -21.02 -3.81 -11.13
C TYR A 118 -20.87 -4.93 -10.11
N ILE A 119 -20.60 -4.59 -8.84
CA ILE A 119 -20.53 -5.57 -7.72
C ILE A 119 -21.88 -6.24 -7.47
N LEU A 120 -22.99 -5.58 -7.75
CA LEU A 120 -24.33 -6.17 -7.63
C LEU A 120 -24.65 -7.20 -8.73
N THR A 121 -23.91 -7.20 -9.83
CA THR A 121 -24.12 -8.16 -10.94
C THR A 121 -23.48 -9.52 -10.64
N ASP A 122 -23.93 -10.56 -11.37
CA ASP A 122 -23.34 -11.90 -11.31
C ASP A 122 -22.04 -12.06 -12.12
N LYS A 123 -21.50 -10.95 -12.68
CA LYS A 123 -20.22 -10.95 -13.39
C LYS A 123 -19.01 -11.23 -12.49
N LEU A 124 -19.18 -11.05 -11.18
CA LEU A 124 -18.21 -11.37 -10.15
C LEU A 124 -18.69 -12.53 -9.29
N SER A 125 -17.77 -13.44 -8.95
CA SER A 125 -18.05 -14.48 -7.94
C SER A 125 -18.36 -13.83 -6.59
N LEU A 126 -19.10 -14.50 -5.71
CA LEU A 126 -19.43 -14.02 -4.37
C LEU A 126 -18.16 -13.61 -3.60
N LYS A 127 -17.07 -14.40 -3.70
CA LYS A 127 -15.77 -14.03 -3.13
C LYS A 127 -15.29 -12.66 -3.60
N ASN A 128 -15.30 -12.43 -4.91
CA ASN A 128 -14.80 -11.19 -5.49
C ASN A 128 -15.70 -10.00 -5.16
N ARG A 129 -17.01 -10.22 -5.07
CA ARG A 129 -17.97 -9.22 -4.58
C ARG A 129 -17.67 -8.83 -3.13
N CYS A 130 -17.43 -9.80 -2.24
CA CYS A 130 -17.01 -9.54 -0.85
C CYS A 130 -15.67 -8.77 -0.79
N VAL A 131 -14.66 -9.21 -1.55
CA VAL A 131 -13.34 -8.55 -1.60
C VAL A 131 -13.48 -7.06 -1.98
N MET A 132 -14.24 -6.77 -3.03
CA MET A 132 -14.45 -5.40 -3.49
C MET A 132 -15.25 -4.57 -2.49
N SER A 133 -16.33 -5.12 -1.91
CA SER A 133 -17.13 -4.43 -0.90
C SER A 133 -16.31 -4.11 0.35
N VAL A 134 -15.50 -5.05 0.85
CA VAL A 134 -14.60 -4.80 1.98
C VAL A 134 -13.61 -3.69 1.66
N LEU A 135 -12.99 -3.69 0.47
CA LEU A 135 -12.06 -2.63 0.07
C LEU A 135 -12.71 -1.25 -0.02
N ILE A 136 -13.92 -1.18 -0.57
CA ILE A 136 -14.69 0.08 -0.71
C ILE A 136 -15.08 0.64 0.65
N ASP A 137 -15.59 -0.21 1.54
CA ASP A 137 -16.10 0.22 2.82
C ASP A 137 -15.01 0.53 3.84
N THR A 138 -13.95 -0.27 3.87
CA THR A 138 -12.96 -0.21 4.95
C THR A 138 -11.66 0.47 4.56
N GLY A 139 -11.36 0.57 3.27
CA GLY A 139 -10.11 1.10 2.77
C GLY A 139 -8.86 0.37 3.28
N VAL A 140 -8.96 -0.92 3.64
CA VAL A 140 -7.83 -1.71 4.14
C VAL A 140 -6.72 -1.82 3.10
N ARG A 141 -5.47 -1.95 3.57
CA ARG A 141 -4.33 -2.19 2.67
C ARG A 141 -4.38 -3.60 2.10
N VAL A 142 -3.75 -3.80 0.93
CA VAL A 142 -3.71 -5.14 0.26
C VAL A 142 -3.27 -6.23 1.23
N ASN A 143 -2.16 -6.04 1.93
CA ASN A 143 -1.67 -7.04 2.88
C ASN A 143 -2.61 -7.29 4.06
N GLU A 144 -3.33 -6.26 4.50
CA GLU A 144 -4.36 -6.42 5.55
C GLU A 144 -5.53 -7.24 5.03
N LEU A 145 -6.05 -6.93 3.83
CA LEU A 145 -7.13 -7.69 3.18
C LEU A 145 -6.78 -9.17 3.05
N LEU A 146 -5.58 -9.46 2.54
CA LEU A 146 -5.13 -10.84 2.29
C LEU A 146 -4.97 -11.67 3.58
N ASN A 147 -4.82 -11.01 4.73
CA ASN A 147 -4.64 -11.63 6.04
C ASN A 147 -5.87 -11.51 6.96
N ILE A 148 -7.02 -11.06 6.46
CA ILE A 148 -8.26 -11.05 7.25
C ILE A 148 -8.62 -12.47 7.66
N LYS A 149 -8.70 -12.70 8.97
CA LYS A 149 -9.17 -13.98 9.53
C LYS A 149 -10.67 -13.91 9.80
N ILE A 150 -11.35 -15.04 9.69
CA ILE A 150 -12.80 -15.12 9.97
C ILE A 150 -13.12 -14.65 11.38
N ASN A 151 -12.31 -15.04 12.36
CA ASN A 151 -12.51 -14.68 13.77
C ASN A 151 -12.34 -13.19 14.05
N ASN A 152 -11.76 -12.44 13.12
CA ASN A 152 -11.57 -10.99 13.23
C ASN A 152 -12.77 -10.19 12.69
N ILE A 153 -13.82 -10.88 12.19
CA ILE A 153 -15.00 -10.25 11.63
C ILE A 153 -16.16 -10.38 12.61
N ASN A 154 -16.71 -9.25 13.01
CA ASN A 154 -17.96 -9.22 13.76
C ASN A 154 -19.09 -8.70 12.85
N ILE A 155 -19.95 -9.62 12.39
CA ILE A 155 -21.07 -9.28 11.50
C ILE A 155 -22.11 -8.42 12.22
N ASN A 156 -22.34 -8.66 13.52
CA ASN A 156 -23.37 -7.94 14.29
C ASN A 156 -22.97 -6.48 14.53
N SER A 157 -21.73 -6.24 14.96
CA SER A 157 -21.20 -4.86 15.13
C SER A 157 -20.69 -4.25 13.83
N LYS A 158 -20.69 -4.99 12.71
CA LYS A 158 -20.21 -4.59 11.38
C LYS A 158 -18.78 -4.07 11.40
N THR A 159 -17.89 -4.80 12.02
CA THR A 159 -16.49 -4.41 12.21
C THR A 159 -15.52 -5.52 11.85
N ILE A 160 -14.32 -5.11 11.38
CA ILE A 160 -13.18 -6.00 11.19
C ILE A 160 -12.03 -5.53 12.08
N TYR A 161 -11.51 -6.43 12.89
CA TYR A 161 -10.30 -6.23 13.66
C TYR A 161 -9.08 -6.53 12.78
N LEU A 162 -8.19 -5.54 12.62
CA LEU A 162 -6.99 -5.66 11.80
C LEU A 162 -5.74 -5.72 12.68
N GLU A 163 -4.99 -6.81 12.53
CA GLU A 163 -3.69 -6.99 13.15
C GLU A 163 -2.62 -6.30 12.30
N VAL A 164 -1.92 -5.29 12.83
CA VAL A 164 -0.84 -4.61 12.11
C VAL A 164 0.50 -5.20 12.52
N THR A 165 1.11 -5.97 11.61
CA THR A 165 2.31 -6.75 11.88
C THR A 165 3.58 -5.93 12.09
N LYS A 166 3.68 -4.71 11.55
CA LYS A 166 4.92 -3.90 11.62
C LYS A 166 5.04 -3.03 12.88
N THR A 167 3.93 -2.56 13.46
CA THR A 167 3.94 -1.57 14.54
C THR A 167 3.24 -2.06 15.80
N LYS A 168 2.74 -3.31 15.82
CA LYS A 168 1.90 -3.90 16.88
C LYS A 168 0.64 -3.07 17.21
N GLU A 169 0.26 -2.14 16.34
CA GLU A 169 -0.96 -1.38 16.48
C GLU A 169 -2.11 -2.14 15.83
N HIS A 170 -3.17 -2.28 16.59
CA HIS A 170 -4.41 -2.88 16.12
C HIS A 170 -5.40 -1.77 15.82
N ARG A 171 -6.22 -1.97 14.80
CA ARG A 171 -7.33 -1.08 14.56
C ARG A 171 -8.59 -1.83 14.15
N ILE A 172 -9.72 -1.22 14.43
CA ILE A 172 -11.03 -1.71 14.02
C ILE A 172 -11.51 -0.82 12.87
N VAL A 173 -12.01 -1.45 11.81
CA VAL A 173 -12.60 -0.77 10.67
C VAL A 173 -14.06 -1.19 10.51
N PRO A 174 -15.00 -0.23 10.38
CA PRO A 174 -16.40 -0.52 10.17
C PRO A 174 -16.69 -0.84 8.70
N PHE A 175 -17.82 -1.52 8.45
CA PHE A 175 -18.35 -1.79 7.13
C PHE A 175 -19.88 -1.67 7.10
N THR A 176 -20.47 -1.55 5.91
CA THR A 176 -21.91 -1.34 5.72
C THR A 176 -22.73 -2.62 5.87
N ASP A 177 -24.08 -2.47 5.94
CA ASP A 177 -25.04 -3.57 5.95
C ASP A 177 -24.92 -4.44 4.69
N PHE A 178 -24.67 -3.82 3.54
CA PHE A 178 -24.47 -4.53 2.29
C PHE A 178 -23.25 -5.46 2.35
N THR A 179 -22.12 -4.96 2.83
CA THR A 179 -20.92 -5.77 3.03
C THR A 179 -21.14 -6.86 4.08
N ALA A 180 -21.91 -6.58 5.16
CA ALA A 180 -22.28 -7.58 6.17
C ALA A 180 -23.06 -8.75 5.56
N SER A 181 -24.06 -8.47 4.72
CA SER A 181 -24.83 -9.49 4.02
C SER A 181 -23.95 -10.37 3.13
N LEU A 182 -23.11 -9.75 2.28
CA LEU A 182 -22.19 -10.48 1.41
C LEU A 182 -21.20 -11.36 2.20
N LEU A 183 -20.64 -10.83 3.27
CA LEU A 183 -19.70 -11.57 4.13
C LEU A 183 -20.39 -12.76 4.81
N LYS A 184 -21.63 -12.58 5.31
CA LYS A 184 -22.43 -13.65 5.91
C LYS A 184 -22.65 -14.80 4.92
N ASP A 185 -23.07 -14.47 3.69
CA ASP A 185 -23.31 -15.47 2.65
C ASP A 185 -22.01 -16.17 2.22
N TYR A 186 -20.92 -15.42 2.09
CA TYR A 186 -19.63 -15.98 1.71
C TYR A 186 -19.06 -16.89 2.80
N ILE A 187 -19.10 -16.49 4.08
CA ILE A 187 -18.64 -17.30 5.21
C ILE A 187 -19.44 -18.60 5.28
N LYS A 188 -20.76 -18.52 5.08
CA LYS A 188 -21.62 -19.71 5.01
C LYS A 188 -21.24 -20.63 3.84
N LEU A 189 -20.97 -20.05 2.66
CA LEU A 189 -20.59 -20.81 1.46
C LEU A 189 -19.26 -21.54 1.64
N VAL A 190 -18.24 -20.90 2.22
CA VAL A 190 -16.92 -21.53 2.40
C VAL A 190 -16.87 -22.51 3.56
N GLY A 191 -17.83 -22.44 4.49
CA GLY A 191 -17.95 -23.37 5.61
C GLY A 191 -16.77 -23.35 6.60
N LEU A 192 -15.88 -22.38 6.52
CA LEU A 192 -14.72 -22.26 7.40
C LEU A 192 -15.13 -21.64 8.74
N LYS A 193 -14.66 -22.24 9.84
CA LYS A 193 -14.87 -21.72 11.19
C LYS A 193 -13.76 -20.78 11.66
N ASN A 194 -12.56 -20.89 11.07
CA ASN A 194 -11.38 -20.10 11.42
C ASN A 194 -10.42 -19.97 10.22
N GLY A 195 -9.35 -19.19 10.39
CA GLY A 195 -8.31 -19.01 9.38
C GLY A 195 -8.56 -17.85 8.42
N ILE A 196 -7.76 -17.76 7.37
CA ILE A 196 -7.80 -16.66 6.38
C ILE A 196 -9.08 -16.78 5.55
N LEU A 197 -9.84 -15.66 5.50
CA LEU A 197 -11.15 -15.61 4.85
C LEU A 197 -11.09 -15.82 3.33
N PHE A 198 -10.28 -14.99 2.65
CA PHE A 198 -10.40 -14.89 1.18
C PHE A 198 -9.53 -15.88 0.41
N LYS A 199 -8.51 -16.50 1.02
CA LYS A 199 -7.53 -17.38 0.33
C LYS A 199 -7.15 -16.79 -1.05
N LEU A 200 -6.70 -15.55 -1.07
CA LEU A 200 -6.38 -14.77 -2.26
C LEU A 200 -4.90 -14.36 -2.22
N THR A 201 -4.23 -14.37 -3.37
CA THR A 201 -2.86 -13.86 -3.53
C THR A 201 -2.87 -12.41 -4.01
N ALA A 202 -1.74 -11.71 -3.85
CA ALA A 202 -1.59 -10.37 -4.38
C ALA A 202 -1.76 -10.32 -5.92
N SER A 203 -1.25 -11.34 -6.63
CA SER A 203 -1.44 -11.46 -8.09
C SER A 203 -2.90 -11.72 -8.46
N GLY A 204 -3.61 -12.56 -7.70
CA GLY A 204 -5.04 -12.79 -7.90
C GLY A 204 -5.87 -11.52 -7.68
N LEU A 205 -5.51 -10.72 -6.67
CA LEU A 205 -6.14 -9.41 -6.47
C LEU A 205 -5.83 -8.45 -7.63
N ALA A 206 -4.58 -8.39 -8.08
CA ALA A 206 -4.20 -7.57 -9.23
C ALA A 206 -4.97 -7.95 -10.51
N SER A 207 -5.15 -9.25 -10.75
CA SER A 207 -5.97 -9.74 -11.87
C SER A 207 -7.44 -9.35 -11.76
N LEU A 208 -8.02 -9.36 -10.54
CA LEU A 208 -9.37 -8.88 -10.29
C LEU A 208 -9.51 -7.38 -10.63
N PHE A 209 -8.56 -6.56 -10.17
CA PHE A 209 -8.54 -5.14 -10.48
C PHE A 209 -8.38 -4.88 -11.98
N ALA A 210 -7.50 -5.61 -12.68
CA ALA A 210 -7.33 -5.50 -14.13
C ALA A 210 -8.61 -5.87 -14.90
N LYS A 211 -9.32 -6.93 -14.46
CA LYS A 211 -10.61 -7.31 -15.03
C LYS A 211 -11.62 -6.19 -14.88
N ILE A 212 -11.84 -5.67 -13.68
CA ILE A 212 -12.81 -4.62 -13.40
C ILE A 212 -12.46 -3.33 -14.16
N LYS A 213 -11.16 -2.96 -14.17
CA LYS A 213 -10.65 -1.81 -14.94
C LYS A 213 -11.07 -1.90 -16.42
N LYS A 214 -10.87 -3.06 -17.04
CA LYS A 214 -11.22 -3.31 -18.45
C LYS A 214 -12.74 -3.26 -18.67
N GLU A 215 -13.51 -3.90 -17.81
CA GLU A 215 -14.98 -4.00 -17.94
C GLU A 215 -15.68 -2.65 -17.76
N LEU A 216 -15.18 -1.79 -16.87
CA LEU A 216 -15.78 -0.50 -16.58
C LEU A 216 -15.13 0.67 -17.35
N GLY A 217 -14.07 0.40 -18.13
CA GLY A 217 -13.37 1.42 -18.91
C GLY A 217 -12.60 2.45 -18.05
N PHE A 218 -12.16 2.07 -16.85
CA PHE A 218 -11.40 2.99 -16.01
C PHE A 218 -9.99 3.22 -16.58
N ASN A 219 -9.52 4.48 -16.58
CA ASN A 219 -8.15 4.81 -17.00
C ASN A 219 -7.11 4.29 -16.04
N ASP A 220 -7.39 4.37 -14.74
CA ASP A 220 -6.59 3.80 -13.66
C ASP A 220 -7.51 3.16 -12.63
N PHE A 221 -7.08 2.04 -12.03
CA PHE A 221 -7.86 1.37 -11.00
C PHE A 221 -6.99 0.42 -10.19
N HIS A 222 -6.79 0.74 -8.91
CA HIS A 222 -5.95 -0.04 -7.99
C HIS A 222 -6.43 0.10 -6.54
N PRO A 223 -6.03 -0.80 -5.61
CA PRO A 223 -6.55 -0.80 -4.23
C PRO A 223 -6.35 0.52 -3.47
N HIS A 224 -5.24 1.21 -3.66
CA HIS A 224 -5.00 2.50 -3.01
C HIS A 224 -5.97 3.59 -3.46
N MET A 225 -6.45 3.53 -4.71
CA MET A 225 -7.47 4.45 -5.20
C MET A 225 -8.79 4.30 -4.42
N LEU A 226 -9.25 3.08 -4.16
CA LEU A 226 -10.44 2.84 -3.34
C LEU A 226 -10.29 3.40 -1.93
N ARG A 227 -9.11 3.22 -1.34
CA ARG A 227 -8.79 3.76 -0.02
C ARG A 227 -8.82 5.30 -0.01
N HIS A 228 -8.27 5.96 -1.04
CA HIS A 228 -8.35 7.42 -1.18
C HIS A 228 -9.79 7.88 -1.42
N THR A 229 -10.55 7.14 -2.23
CA THR A 229 -11.97 7.40 -2.46
C THR A 229 -12.77 7.36 -1.17
N LEU A 230 -12.56 6.34 -0.33
CA LEU A 230 -13.22 6.26 0.97
C LEU A 230 -12.86 7.45 1.87
N ALA A 231 -11.57 7.77 2.01
CA ALA A 231 -11.12 8.88 2.84
C ALA A 231 -11.72 10.22 2.39
N SER A 232 -11.73 10.48 1.08
CA SER A 232 -12.33 11.68 0.48
C SER A 232 -13.85 11.74 0.70
N ASN A 233 -14.54 10.61 0.54
CA ASN A 233 -15.99 10.53 0.75
C ASN A 233 -16.37 10.74 2.22
N LEU A 234 -15.64 10.14 3.16
CA LEU A 234 -15.88 10.33 4.58
C LEU A 234 -15.65 11.81 4.98
N HIS A 235 -14.58 12.41 4.45
CA HIS A 235 -14.28 13.82 4.69
C HIS A 235 -15.37 14.75 4.12
N SER A 236 -15.77 14.54 2.86
CA SER A 236 -16.81 15.37 2.20
C SER A 236 -18.18 15.28 2.87
N LYS A 237 -18.43 14.18 3.57
CA LYS A 237 -19.64 13.96 4.36
C LYS A 237 -19.55 14.42 5.81
N GLY A 238 -18.44 15.05 6.19
CA GLY A 238 -18.27 15.69 7.50
C GLY A 238 -17.71 14.79 8.60
N LEU A 239 -17.23 13.56 8.29
CA LEU A 239 -16.56 12.77 9.32
C LEU A 239 -15.27 13.48 9.78
N PRO A 240 -15.05 13.67 11.09
CA PRO A 240 -13.84 14.31 11.60
C PRO A 240 -12.56 13.64 11.09
N ILE A 241 -11.57 14.44 10.70
CA ILE A 241 -10.30 13.95 10.12
C ILE A 241 -9.60 12.93 11.03
N VAL A 242 -9.71 13.07 12.33
CA VAL A 242 -9.13 12.17 13.33
C VAL A 242 -9.78 10.78 13.27
N MET A 243 -11.11 10.71 13.07
CA MET A 243 -11.80 9.43 12.86
C MET A 243 -11.39 8.79 11.53
N ILE A 244 -11.27 9.58 10.46
CA ILE A 244 -10.78 9.09 9.17
C ILE A 244 -9.37 8.52 9.33
N GLN A 245 -8.48 9.20 10.04
CA GLN A 245 -7.11 8.72 10.29
C GLN A 245 -7.09 7.41 11.08
N LYS A 246 -7.94 7.24 12.09
CA LYS A 246 -8.10 5.98 12.83
C LYS A 246 -8.56 4.84 11.91
N ILE A 247 -9.58 5.05 11.08
CA ILE A 247 -10.06 4.07 10.10
C ILE A 247 -8.93 3.71 9.13
N MET A 248 -8.23 4.71 8.60
CA MET A 248 -7.14 4.52 7.66
C MET A 248 -5.87 3.92 8.30
N GLY A 249 -5.63 4.08 9.59
CA GLY A 249 -4.38 3.67 10.26
C GLY A 249 -3.19 4.45 9.71
N HIS A 250 -3.24 5.78 9.78
CA HIS A 250 -2.14 6.68 9.45
C HIS A 250 -1.33 6.99 10.72
N HIS A 251 -0.02 6.66 10.73
CA HIS A 251 0.85 6.78 11.89
C HIS A 251 1.40 8.18 12.18
N ASN A 252 1.35 9.10 11.21
CA ASN A 252 1.87 10.46 11.39
C ASN A 252 0.77 11.38 11.90
N LEU A 253 0.54 11.32 13.19
CA LEU A 253 -0.30 12.27 13.91
C LEU A 253 0.59 13.30 14.61
N SER A 254 0.32 14.59 14.40
CA SER A 254 0.95 15.63 15.18
C SER A 254 0.58 15.47 16.66
N THR A 255 1.41 15.96 17.56
CA THR A 255 1.31 15.75 19.02
C THR A 255 -0.01 16.19 19.68
N THR A 256 -0.86 16.93 18.98
CA THR A 256 -2.14 17.46 19.49
C THR A 256 -3.26 16.42 19.57
N GLU A 257 -3.15 15.31 18.82
CA GLU A 257 -4.23 14.31 18.68
C GLU A 257 -4.21 13.21 19.75
N ARG A 258 -3.24 13.20 20.66
CA ARG A 258 -3.13 12.21 21.75
C ARG A 258 -4.26 12.29 22.78
N TYR A 259 -5.03 13.35 22.79
CA TYR A 259 -6.05 13.62 23.81
C TYR A 259 -7.50 13.41 23.36
N ILE A 260 -7.73 13.02 22.09
CA ILE A 260 -9.09 12.78 21.62
C ILE A 260 -9.35 11.26 21.68
N HIS A 261 -9.98 10.81 22.75
CA HIS A 261 -10.54 9.48 22.89
C HIS A 261 -11.94 9.45 22.27
N PHE A 262 -12.07 8.87 21.08
CA PHE A 262 -13.38 8.49 20.56
C PHE A 262 -13.68 7.06 21.01
N ASP A 263 -14.90 6.85 21.50
CA ASP A 263 -15.39 5.50 21.74
C ASP A 263 -15.55 4.77 20.38
N LEU A 264 -15.38 3.46 20.39
CA LEU A 264 -15.56 2.63 19.20
C LEU A 264 -17.00 2.74 18.68
N ASP A 265 -17.96 2.77 19.58
CA ASP A 265 -19.38 2.88 19.23
C ASP A 265 -19.68 4.21 18.55
N ASP A 266 -19.10 5.31 18.99
CA ASP A 266 -19.21 6.63 18.33
C ASP A 266 -18.62 6.62 16.93
N LEU A 267 -17.47 5.96 16.74
CA LEU A 267 -16.85 5.81 15.42
C LEU A 267 -17.77 5.01 14.47
N VAL A 268 -18.26 3.86 14.92
CA VAL A 268 -19.11 2.96 14.12
C VAL A 268 -20.44 3.65 13.80
N ASN A 269 -21.06 4.30 14.76
CA ASN A 269 -22.33 5.00 14.58
C ASN A 269 -22.18 6.18 13.59
N SER A 270 -21.15 7.00 13.75
CA SER A 270 -20.86 8.11 12.84
C SER A 270 -20.55 7.60 11.42
N TYR A 271 -19.79 6.52 11.28
CA TYR A 271 -19.53 5.90 9.99
C TYR A 271 -20.82 5.40 9.33
N ASN A 272 -21.63 4.64 10.06
CA ASN A 272 -22.87 4.04 9.53
C ASN A 272 -23.91 5.11 9.16
N SER A 273 -24.07 6.16 9.95
CA SER A 273 -24.96 7.29 9.63
C SER A 273 -24.59 7.96 8.32
N ILE A 274 -23.30 8.05 8.02
CA ILE A 274 -22.75 8.68 6.82
C ILE A 274 -22.83 7.74 5.60
N MET A 275 -22.49 6.46 5.78
CA MET A 275 -22.36 5.53 4.67
C MET A 275 -23.70 4.93 4.23
N ASN A 276 -24.62 4.67 5.17
CA ASN A 276 -25.95 4.10 4.86
C ASN A 276 -26.89 5.12 4.16
N LEU A 277 -26.64 6.42 4.30
CA LEU A 277 -27.35 7.46 3.53
C LEU A 277 -26.99 7.52 2.04
N SER A 278 -26.16 6.60 1.54
CA SER A 278 -25.52 6.63 0.22
C SER A 278 -25.95 5.50 -0.72
N ILE A 279 -27.02 4.80 -0.37
CA ILE A 279 -27.62 3.73 -1.22
C ILE A 279 -28.76 4.32 -2.04
#